data_dae36d005be063cf9f66cc4f268753f5
#
_entry.id   dae36d005be063cf9f66cc4f268753f5
#
_cell.length_a   1.000
_cell.length_b   1.000
_cell.length_c   1.000
_cell.angle_alpha   90.00
_cell.angle_beta   90.00
_cell.angle_gamma   90.00
#
_symmetry.space_group_name_H-M   'P 1'
#
loop_
_entity.id
_entity.type
_entity.pdbx_description
1 polymer ?
#
loop_
_entity_poly.entity_id
_entity_poly.type
_entity_poly.pdbx_seq_one_letter_code
_entity_poly.pdbx_strand_id
1 'polypeptide(L)'
;TLGSGTNGKGKQEAHQDPAELSLAVENHLAALFKSFGNELPPAGLYHRILREVELPLITAALVATRGNQIRASELLGLNRNTLRKKVRELDVRLMRSPR
;
A
#
# COMPACT_ATOMS: atom_id res chain seq x y z
N THR A 1 -23.93 -10.80 -16.11
CA THR A 1 -23.80 -10.71 -16.07
C THR A 1 -23.64 -10.57 -16.18
N LEU A 2 -23.57 -10.58 -16.23
CA LEU A 2 -23.29 -10.41 -16.38
C LEU A 2 -22.90 -10.18 -16.37
N GLY A 3 -22.94 -10.13 -16.39
CA GLY A 3 -22.31 -9.86 -16.36
C GLY A 3 -21.80 -9.60 -16.34
N SER A 4 -21.68 -9.61 -16.32
CA SER A 4 -21.03 -9.32 -16.28
C SER A 4 -20.43 -9.10 -16.33
N GLY A 5 -20.47 -9.12 -16.34
CA GLY A 5 -19.71 -8.97 -16.31
C GLY A 5 -19.10 -8.77 -16.48
N THR A 6 -18.96 -8.74 -16.65
CA THR A 6 -18.34 -8.58 -16.79
C THR A 6 -17.74 -8.26 -17.16
N ASN A 7 -17.42 -8.16 -17.44
CA ASN A 7 -16.72 -7.84 -17.70
C ASN A 7 -16.15 -7.31 -18.15
N GLY A 8 -15.96 -7.19 -18.60
CA GLY A 8 -15.36 -6.81 -18.92
C GLY A 8 -14.98 -6.19 -19.05
N LYS A 9 -14.89 -5.84 -19.04
CA LYS A 9 -14.31 -5.28 -18.82
C LYS A 9 -13.46 -5.33 -18.22
N GLY A 10 -13.06 -5.92 -18.24
CA GLY A 10 -12.00 -6.23 -17.58
C GLY A 10 -11.15 -5.15 -17.03
N LYS A 11 -10.84 -4.18 -17.68
CA LYS A 11 -10.07 -3.15 -17.25
C LYS A 11 -10.62 -2.45 -16.11
N GLN A 12 -11.83 -2.30 -16.05
CA GLN A 12 -12.45 -1.70 -15.00
C GLN A 12 -12.23 -2.38 -13.76
N GLU A 13 -12.22 -3.65 -13.80
CA GLU A 13 -12.05 -4.41 -12.64
C GLU A 13 -10.76 -4.21 -12.02
N ALA A 14 -9.80 -3.76 -12.74
CA ALA A 14 -8.51 -3.57 -12.19
C ALA A 14 -8.46 -2.34 -11.31
N HIS A 15 -9.46 -1.50 -11.42
CA HIS A 15 -9.45 -0.28 -10.64
C HIS A 15 -10.31 -0.43 -9.42
N GLN A 16 -9.68 -0.66 -8.29
CA GLN A 16 -10.42 -0.84 -7.08
C GLN A 16 -10.94 0.46 -6.55
N ASP A 17 -12.09 0.40 -5.94
CA ASP A 17 -12.70 1.54 -5.35
C ASP A 17 -11.93 1.92 -4.09
N PRO A 18 -11.53 3.17 -3.91
CA PRO A 18 -10.83 3.58 -2.70
C PRO A 18 -11.61 3.25 -1.44
N ALA A 19 -12.94 3.17 -1.53
CA ALA A 19 -13.73 2.81 -0.37
C ALA A 19 -13.47 1.39 0.08
N GLU A 20 -13.06 0.53 -0.83
CA GLU A 20 -12.75 -0.84 -0.46
C GLU A 20 -11.51 -0.92 0.39
N LEU A 21 -10.52 -0.06 0.12
CA LEU A 21 -9.32 -0.04 0.92
C LEU A 21 -9.65 0.47 2.32
N SER A 22 -10.45 1.52 2.40
CA SER A 22 -10.85 2.05 3.69
C SER A 22 -11.55 1.00 4.52
N LEU A 23 -12.42 0.25 3.89
CA LEU A 23 -13.16 -0.78 4.59
C LEU A 23 -12.22 -1.88 5.09
N ALA A 24 -11.27 -2.26 4.27
CA ALA A 24 -10.30 -3.28 4.67
C ALA A 24 -9.49 -2.79 5.87
N VAL A 25 -9.10 -1.52 5.86
CA VAL A 25 -8.34 -0.94 6.96
C VAL A 25 -9.20 -0.88 8.22
N GLU A 26 -10.47 -0.49 8.08
CA GLU A 26 -11.38 -0.46 9.20
C GLU A 26 -11.50 -1.82 9.84
N ASN A 27 -11.67 -2.85 9.02
CA ASN A 27 -11.82 -4.20 9.52
C ASN A 27 -10.56 -4.66 10.23
N HIS A 28 -9.41 -4.31 9.67
CA HIS A 28 -8.16 -4.68 10.27
C HIS A 28 -7.99 -3.99 11.64
N LEU A 29 -8.34 -2.70 11.70
CA LEU A 29 -8.21 -1.95 12.93
C LEU A 29 -9.18 -2.45 13.98
N ALA A 30 -10.39 -2.81 13.57
CA ALA A 30 -11.36 -3.35 14.52
C ALA A 30 -10.82 -4.63 15.15
N ALA A 31 -10.22 -5.49 14.33
CA ALA A 31 -9.68 -6.74 14.84
C ALA A 31 -8.48 -6.47 15.74
N LEU A 32 -7.65 -5.49 15.37
CA LEU A 32 -6.48 -5.16 16.16
C LEU A 32 -6.89 -4.65 17.53
N PHE A 33 -7.82 -3.70 17.58
CA PHE A 33 -8.24 -3.16 18.86
C PHE A 33 -8.92 -4.22 19.71
N LYS A 34 -9.68 -5.09 19.07
CA LYS A 34 -10.35 -6.14 19.79
C LYS A 34 -9.36 -7.10 20.41
N SER A 35 -8.25 -7.35 19.74
CA SER A 35 -7.25 -8.28 20.24
C SER A 35 -6.60 -7.79 21.53
N PHE A 36 -6.66 -6.48 21.80
CA PHE A 36 -6.10 -5.94 23.03
C PHE A 36 -7.14 -5.91 24.16
N GLY A 37 -8.37 -6.30 23.88
CA GLY A 37 -9.41 -6.36 24.90
C GLY A 37 -9.69 -4.99 25.47
N ASN A 38 -9.54 -4.85 26.76
CA ASN A 38 -9.82 -3.59 27.44
C ASN A 38 -8.63 -2.66 27.40
N GLU A 39 -7.50 -3.12 26.89
CA GLU A 39 -6.32 -2.28 26.84
C GLU A 39 -6.17 -1.65 25.49
N LEU A 40 -5.34 -0.65 25.40
CA LEU A 40 -5.09 0.02 24.14
C LEU A 40 -3.85 -0.56 23.49
N PRO A 41 -3.78 -0.50 22.15
CA PRO A 41 -2.56 -0.89 21.47
C PRO A 41 -1.41 0.01 21.92
N PRO A 42 -0.16 -0.41 21.76
CA PRO A 42 0.97 0.41 22.18
C PRO A 42 1.01 1.75 21.44
N ALA A 43 1.62 2.72 22.06
CA ALA A 43 1.77 4.04 21.45
C ALA A 43 2.56 3.93 20.16
N GLY A 44 2.36 4.89 19.27
CA GLY A 44 3.01 4.87 17.97
C GLY A 44 2.20 4.17 16.91
N LEU A 45 0.96 3.88 17.21
CA LEU A 45 0.10 3.14 16.30
C LEU A 45 -0.05 3.84 14.95
N TYR A 46 -0.17 5.15 14.96
CA TYR A 46 -0.37 5.89 13.73
C TYR A 46 0.74 5.57 12.72
N HIS A 47 1.98 5.71 13.13
CA HIS A 47 3.09 5.48 12.22
C HIS A 47 3.23 4.01 11.84
N ARG A 48 2.90 3.12 12.76
CA ARG A 48 2.95 1.70 12.45
C ARG A 48 1.97 1.33 11.35
N ILE A 49 0.75 1.83 11.47
CA ILE A 49 -0.26 1.52 10.46
C ILE A 49 0.09 2.16 9.11
N LEU A 50 0.59 3.39 9.14
CA LEU A 50 0.96 4.04 7.90
C LEU A 50 2.07 3.29 7.19
N ARG A 51 3.02 2.75 7.94
CA ARG A 51 4.10 1.99 7.32
C ARG A 51 3.59 0.73 6.66
N GLU A 52 2.57 0.12 7.25
CA GLU A 52 2.02 -1.09 6.69
C GLU A 52 1.32 -0.83 5.36
N VAL A 53 0.84 0.38 5.16
CA VAL A 53 0.24 0.75 3.89
C VAL A 53 1.32 1.25 2.93
N GLU A 54 2.28 2.00 3.44
CA GLU A 54 3.33 2.55 2.61
C GLU A 54 4.19 1.50 1.94
N LEU A 55 4.56 0.49 2.68
CA LEU A 55 5.46 -0.51 2.15
C LEU A 55 4.91 -1.22 0.91
N PRO A 56 3.71 -1.79 0.96
CA PRO A 56 3.18 -2.43 -0.23
C PRO A 56 2.90 -1.42 -1.36
N LEU A 57 2.55 -0.19 -1.00
CA LEU A 57 2.27 0.81 -2.01
C LEU A 57 3.54 1.20 -2.76
N ILE A 58 4.62 1.45 -2.04
CA ILE A 58 5.88 1.82 -2.66
C ILE A 58 6.43 0.63 -3.45
N THR A 59 6.30 -0.56 -2.91
CA THR A 59 6.75 -1.77 -3.60
C THR A 59 6.00 -1.93 -4.92
N ALA A 60 4.69 -1.74 -4.89
CA ALA A 60 3.90 -1.87 -6.11
C ALA A 60 4.32 -0.84 -7.16
N ALA A 61 4.60 0.39 -6.72
CA ALA A 61 5.02 1.43 -7.64
C ALA A 61 6.38 1.11 -8.26
N LEU A 62 7.28 0.55 -7.46
CA LEU A 62 8.60 0.19 -7.97
C LEU A 62 8.53 -0.99 -8.93
N VAL A 63 7.66 -1.96 -8.63
CA VAL A 63 7.48 -3.09 -9.54
C VAL A 63 6.93 -2.57 -10.87
N ALA A 64 5.92 -1.71 -10.80
CA ALA A 64 5.28 -1.20 -12.01
C ALA A 64 6.24 -0.37 -12.87
N THR A 65 7.24 0.25 -12.25
CA THR A 65 8.20 1.07 -12.98
C THR A 65 9.54 0.38 -13.14
N ARG A 66 9.59 -0.90 -12.81
CA ARG A 66 10.81 -1.71 -12.94
C ARG A 66 11.99 -1.13 -12.21
N GLY A 67 11.75 -0.62 -11.02
CA GLY A 67 12.79 -0.08 -10.18
C GLY A 67 13.19 1.34 -10.49
N ASN A 68 12.50 1.97 -11.42
CA ASN A 68 12.83 3.34 -11.80
C ASN A 68 12.23 4.29 -10.76
N GLN A 69 13.08 4.79 -9.88
CA GLN A 69 12.61 5.62 -8.77
C GLN A 69 12.04 6.95 -9.21
N ILE A 70 12.54 7.49 -10.31
CA ILE A 70 12.01 8.74 -10.82
C ILE A 70 10.58 8.55 -11.25
N ARG A 71 10.32 7.49 -12.02
CA ARG A 71 8.97 7.23 -12.48
C ARG A 71 8.06 6.83 -11.33
N ALA A 72 8.58 6.08 -10.37
CA ALA A 72 7.80 5.69 -9.21
C ALA A 72 7.40 6.91 -8.40
N SER A 73 8.30 7.89 -8.26
CA SER A 73 7.97 9.08 -7.51
C SER A 73 6.87 9.88 -8.21
N GLU A 74 6.91 9.90 -9.54
CA GLU A 74 5.87 10.58 -10.30
C GLU A 74 4.54 9.87 -10.13
N LEU A 75 4.57 8.55 -10.21
CA LEU A 75 3.36 7.76 -10.04
C LEU A 75 2.74 7.99 -8.67
N LEU A 76 3.57 8.03 -7.65
CA LEU A 76 3.09 8.20 -6.28
C LEU A 76 2.79 9.64 -5.90
N GLY A 77 3.28 10.58 -6.70
CA GLY A 77 3.12 11.98 -6.36
C GLY A 77 4.05 12.44 -5.27
N LEU A 78 5.19 11.78 -5.14
CA LEU A 78 6.17 12.13 -4.12
C LEU A 78 7.40 12.76 -4.74
N ASN A 79 8.09 13.59 -3.95
CA ASN A 79 9.36 14.13 -4.36
C ASN A 79 10.35 12.97 -4.41
N ARG A 80 11.29 12.98 -5.36
CA ARG A 80 12.26 11.92 -5.50
C ARG A 80 13.06 11.66 -4.25
N ASN A 81 13.46 12.72 -3.56
CA ASN A 81 14.25 12.55 -2.35
C ASN A 81 13.42 11.91 -1.26
N THR A 82 12.15 12.26 -1.19
CA THR A 82 11.25 11.66 -0.23
C THR A 82 11.10 10.17 -0.51
N LEU A 83 10.92 9.80 -1.77
CA LEU A 83 10.79 8.41 -2.12
C LEU A 83 12.05 7.64 -1.77
N ARG A 84 13.21 8.18 -2.11
CA ARG A 84 14.47 7.56 -1.84
C ARG A 84 14.63 7.31 -0.36
N LYS A 85 14.27 8.30 0.45
CA LYS A 85 14.37 8.17 1.88
C LYS A 85 13.43 7.08 2.39
N LYS A 86 12.20 7.03 1.88
CA LYS A 86 11.26 6.02 2.31
C LYS A 86 11.69 4.62 1.91
N VAL A 87 12.25 4.48 0.73
CA VAL A 87 12.74 3.18 0.28
C VAL A 87 13.80 2.69 1.25
N ARG A 88 14.67 3.60 1.67
CA ARG A 88 15.74 3.24 2.59
C ARG A 88 15.18 2.92 3.97
N GLU A 89 14.27 3.75 4.47
CA GLU A 89 13.69 3.56 5.79
C GLU A 89 12.85 2.30 5.90
N LEU A 90 12.10 2.01 4.86
CA LEU A 90 11.24 0.85 4.86
C LEU A 90 11.98 -0.41 4.44
N ASP A 91 13.23 -0.25 4.04
CA ASP A 91 14.05 -1.38 3.65
C ASP A 91 13.37 -2.20 2.57
N VAL A 92 12.97 -1.51 1.52
CA VAL A 92 12.32 -2.17 0.40
C VAL A 92 13.35 -2.98 -0.34
N ARG A 93 13.18 -4.28 -0.35
CA ARG A 93 14.19 -5.16 -0.90
C ARG A 93 14.00 -5.55 -2.33
N LEU A 94 12.89 -5.18 -2.88
CA LEU A 94 12.61 -5.52 -4.24
C LEU A 94 13.69 -5.08 -5.20
N MET A 95 14.30 -3.95 -4.92
CA MET A 95 15.31 -3.43 -5.80
C MET A 95 16.54 -4.27 -5.84
N ARG A 96 16.73 -5.06 -4.85
CA ARG A 96 17.92 -5.87 -4.77
C ARG A 96 17.71 -7.30 -5.08
N SER A 97 16.52 -7.65 -5.35
CA SER A 97 16.24 -9.02 -5.54
C SER A 97 16.97 -9.66 -6.67
N PRO A 98 17.24 -9.00 -7.71
CA PRO A 98 17.91 -9.68 -8.74
C PRO A 98 19.26 -10.13 -8.36
N ARG A 99 19.55 -9.95 -7.44
CA ARG A 99 20.74 -10.30 -7.22
C ARG A 99 20.75 -11.13 -6.79
#